data_e45e27b8d77b64d417e68fa3c26f3c04
#
_entry.id   e45e27b8d77b64d417e68fa3c26f3c04
#
_cell.length_a   1.000
_cell.length_b   1.000
_cell.length_c   1.000
_cell.angle_alpha   90.00
_cell.angle_beta   90.00
_cell.angle_gamma   90.00
#
_symmetry.space_group_name_H-M   'P 1'
#
loop_
_entity.id
_entity.type
_entity.pdbx_description
1 polymer ?
#
loop_
_entity_poly.entity_id
_entity_poly.type
_entity_poly.pdbx_seq_one_letter_code
_entity_poly.pdbx_strand_id
1 'polypeptide(L)'
;MRSTGPVRFSRAVVLIIVAALSLGACSARTPAPSGGGGSGTSVSGGQASAPVVPDEVLGVKKDPTTWSLPFDRVYGGSLLRLQVYASDILVDQCMSNAGFDDFEVLTISSAPFPETQPHGNATLFNVEIAQKYGYRMAPDPGYRPSWEGVDLQGGGYYDDKPEAFKNQLYTCHDEVQLELSGPRPTAEVPVDEGGNIPIESQLNRFTVDTSSPQLQEAAAQWRTCMAPQGIADLPQEPWATEIRREMPESLQTRLNFQLTGQPSADEIAVATADAQCRESSGWTSLLYEATWNQQAAFIAAHKAEIDAVVANNDAEAERMCGIIREAGGTP
;
A
#
# COMPACT_ATOMS: atom_id res chain seq x y z
N MET A 1 -6.42 -44.14 -43.36
CA MET A 1 -6.18 -45.06 -42.25
C MET A 1 -4.73 -44.89 -41.80
N ARG A 2 -4.47 -44.13 -40.80
CA ARG A 2 -3.18 -44.14 -40.04
C ARG A 2 -3.54 -44.05 -38.57
N SER A 3 -3.11 -45.07 -37.83
CA SER A 3 -3.31 -45.32 -36.43
C SER A 3 -2.43 -44.40 -35.61
N THR A 4 -3.03 -43.65 -34.65
CA THR A 4 -2.32 -42.89 -33.60
C THR A 4 -2.32 -43.75 -32.32
N GLY A 5 -1.14 -44.22 -31.91
CA GLY A 5 -0.95 -44.92 -30.63
C GLY A 5 -0.82 -43.92 -29.46
N PRO A 6 -1.21 -44.32 -28.25
CA PRO A 6 -1.15 -43.44 -27.08
C PRO A 6 0.26 -43.35 -26.51
N VAL A 7 0.70 -42.13 -26.25
CA VAL A 7 1.94 -41.82 -25.50
C VAL A 7 1.71 -42.09 -24.02
N ARG A 8 2.48 -43.04 -23.47
CA ARG A 8 2.51 -43.33 -22.02
C ARG A 8 3.53 -42.41 -21.34
N PHE A 9 3.05 -41.54 -20.48
CA PHE A 9 3.92 -40.81 -19.55
C PHE A 9 4.30 -41.68 -18.37
N SER A 10 5.60 -41.93 -18.22
CA SER A 10 6.20 -42.62 -17.08
C SER A 10 6.44 -41.62 -15.97
N ARG A 11 5.78 -41.82 -14.82
CA ARG A 11 6.04 -41.07 -13.60
C ARG A 11 7.31 -41.60 -12.96
N ALA A 12 8.36 -40.79 -12.94
CA ALA A 12 9.51 -41.00 -12.07
C ALA A 12 9.34 -40.13 -10.82
N VAL A 13 9.11 -40.80 -9.70
CA VAL A 13 9.12 -40.14 -8.37
C VAL A 13 10.58 -40.05 -7.95
N VAL A 14 11.10 -38.84 -7.83
CA VAL A 14 12.38 -38.58 -7.18
C VAL A 14 12.11 -37.86 -5.87
N LEU A 15 12.25 -38.58 -4.76
CA LEU A 15 12.26 -38.01 -3.42
C LEU A 15 13.66 -37.42 -3.19
N ILE A 16 13.76 -36.10 -3.13
CA ILE A 16 14.95 -35.42 -2.60
C ILE A 16 14.50 -34.58 -1.40
N ILE A 17 14.89 -35.06 -0.20
CA ILE A 17 14.81 -34.31 1.04
C ILE A 17 16.01 -33.36 1.06
N VAL A 18 15.78 -32.07 0.88
CA VAL A 18 16.78 -31.04 1.19
C VAL A 18 16.12 -30.07 2.17
N ALA A 19 16.54 -30.19 3.44
CA ALA A 19 16.26 -29.19 4.44
C ALA A 19 17.17 -27.98 4.19
N ALA A 20 16.61 -26.88 3.68
CA ALA A 20 17.28 -25.59 3.65
C ALA A 20 16.40 -24.57 4.35
N LEU A 21 16.93 -24.01 5.43
CA LEU A 21 16.38 -22.87 6.16
C LEU A 21 16.42 -21.64 5.24
N SER A 22 15.31 -21.30 4.64
CA SER A 22 15.13 -20.02 3.96
C SER A 22 14.29 -19.12 4.86
N LEU A 23 14.94 -18.15 5.49
CA LEU A 23 14.30 -17.01 6.16
C LEU A 23 13.79 -16.08 5.07
N GLY A 24 12.55 -16.29 4.63
CA GLY A 24 11.86 -15.43 3.67
C GLY A 24 10.63 -14.76 4.28
N ALA A 25 10.10 -13.74 3.64
CA ALA A 25 8.92 -12.98 4.05
C ALA A 25 7.67 -13.85 4.30
N CYS A 26 7.67 -15.08 3.84
CA CYS A 26 6.64 -16.08 4.03
C CYS A 26 6.89 -17.04 5.22
N SER A 27 7.62 -16.61 6.25
CA SER A 27 7.71 -17.36 7.49
C SER A 27 6.45 -17.17 8.32
N ALA A 28 5.74 -18.25 8.58
CA ALA A 28 4.58 -18.27 9.45
C ALA A 28 4.95 -17.70 10.83
N ARG A 29 4.34 -16.58 11.20
CA ARG A 29 4.47 -16.03 12.56
C ARG A 29 3.70 -16.93 13.51
N THR A 30 4.39 -17.50 14.50
CA THR A 30 3.79 -18.20 15.64
C THR A 30 2.94 -17.21 16.43
N PRO A 31 1.68 -17.55 16.80
CA PRO A 31 0.87 -16.68 17.65
C PRO A 31 1.51 -16.58 19.04
N ALA A 32 1.62 -15.35 19.55
CA ALA A 32 2.11 -15.08 20.91
C ALA A 32 1.13 -15.66 21.95
N PRO A 33 1.61 -16.22 23.09
CA PRO A 33 0.75 -16.75 24.13
C PRO A 33 0.01 -15.62 24.84
N SER A 34 -1.31 -15.74 24.93
CA SER A 34 -2.20 -14.90 25.71
C SER A 34 -1.92 -15.10 27.20
N GLY A 35 -1.27 -14.13 27.83
CA GLY A 35 -1.10 -14.07 29.28
C GLY A 35 -2.34 -13.50 29.94
N GLY A 36 -3.00 -14.33 30.78
CA GLY A 36 -4.17 -13.96 31.53
C GLY A 36 -3.88 -13.23 32.84
N GLY A 37 -4.83 -12.36 33.20
CA GLY A 37 -5.39 -12.19 34.54
C GLY A 37 -4.61 -11.42 35.59
N GLY A 38 -5.24 -10.37 36.10
CA GLY A 38 -4.92 -9.72 37.36
C GLY A 38 -5.93 -8.64 37.69
N SER A 39 -7.00 -9.02 38.39
CA SER A 39 -7.96 -8.07 38.99
C SER A 39 -7.30 -7.27 40.13
N GLY A 40 -7.38 -5.97 40.07
CA GLY A 40 -7.06 -5.06 41.17
C GLY A 40 -8.04 -3.88 41.17
N THR A 41 -9.07 -3.99 42.01
CA THR A 41 -10.03 -2.93 42.25
C THR A 41 -9.43 -1.90 43.19
N SER A 42 -9.27 -0.66 42.76
CA SER A 42 -9.18 0.50 43.66
C SER A 42 -9.92 1.67 43.02
N VAL A 43 -11.06 1.97 43.65
CA VAL A 43 -11.86 3.15 43.38
C VAL A 43 -11.22 4.35 44.03
N SER A 44 -10.71 5.28 43.27
CA SER A 44 -10.39 6.65 43.70
C SER A 44 -10.90 7.60 42.62
N GLY A 45 -11.80 8.50 43.02
CA GLY A 45 -12.37 9.52 42.14
C GLY A 45 -11.26 10.48 41.66
N GLY A 46 -10.87 10.31 40.39
CA GLY A 46 -9.97 11.18 39.67
C GLY A 46 -10.57 11.40 38.29
N GLN A 47 -10.44 12.61 37.77
CA GLN A 47 -10.71 12.94 36.39
C GLN A 47 -10.24 11.79 35.49
N ALA A 48 -11.17 11.25 34.69
CA ALA A 48 -10.84 10.20 33.75
C ALA A 48 -9.75 10.74 32.80
N SER A 49 -8.53 10.34 33.03
CA SER A 49 -7.46 10.54 32.06
C SER A 49 -7.90 9.86 30.77
N ALA A 50 -7.75 10.53 29.63
CA ALA A 50 -7.99 9.90 28.33
C ALA A 50 -7.24 8.56 28.28
N PRO A 51 -7.84 7.50 27.74
CA PRO A 51 -7.20 6.20 27.66
C PRO A 51 -5.84 6.36 26.96
N VAL A 52 -4.79 5.87 27.62
CA VAL A 52 -3.46 5.84 27.03
C VAL A 52 -3.49 4.88 25.86
N VAL A 53 -3.30 5.40 24.65
CA VAL A 53 -3.22 4.57 23.43
C VAL A 53 -1.83 3.92 23.41
N PRO A 54 -1.73 2.61 23.24
CA PRO A 54 -0.45 1.92 23.17
C PRO A 54 0.42 2.41 22.00
N ASP A 55 1.74 2.40 22.19
CA ASP A 55 2.73 2.67 21.13
C ASP A 55 2.95 1.45 20.20
N GLU A 56 2.19 0.38 20.37
CA GLU A 56 2.14 -0.78 19.50
C GLU A 56 0.69 -1.27 19.39
N VAL A 57 0.17 -1.36 18.16
CA VAL A 57 -1.18 -1.83 17.86
C VAL A 57 -1.10 -2.84 16.71
N LEU A 58 -1.70 -4.02 16.89
CA LEU A 58 -1.63 -5.14 15.93
C LEU A 58 -0.19 -5.53 15.51
N GLY A 59 0.80 -5.34 16.38
CA GLY A 59 2.20 -5.61 16.07
C GLY A 59 2.89 -4.51 15.27
N VAL A 60 2.20 -3.41 14.98
CA VAL A 60 2.78 -2.21 14.36
C VAL A 60 3.28 -1.29 15.48
N LYS A 61 4.56 -0.97 15.46
CA LYS A 61 5.16 0.00 16.38
C LYS A 61 5.01 1.41 15.85
N LYS A 62 4.70 2.31 16.76
CA LYS A 62 4.59 3.74 16.49
C LYS A 62 5.94 4.32 16.05
N ASP A 63 6.01 4.82 14.84
CA ASP A 63 7.20 5.45 14.29
C ASP A 63 6.83 6.59 13.33
N PRO A 64 6.88 7.85 13.80
CA PRO A 64 6.58 9.01 12.96
C PRO A 64 7.62 9.25 11.87
N THR A 65 8.82 8.69 11.96
CA THR A 65 9.87 8.89 10.94
C THR A 65 9.60 8.10 9.66
N THR A 66 8.90 6.99 9.77
CA THR A 66 8.44 6.16 8.66
C THR A 66 6.93 6.30 8.43
N TRP A 67 6.24 7.12 9.22
CA TRP A 67 4.79 7.25 9.22
C TRP A 67 4.06 5.94 9.45
N SER A 68 4.62 5.06 10.32
CA SER A 68 3.96 3.80 10.70
C SER A 68 2.66 4.04 11.43
N LEU A 69 1.58 3.40 10.98
CA LEU A 69 0.22 3.59 11.47
C LEU A 69 -0.44 2.23 11.78
N PRO A 70 -1.39 2.16 12.73
CA PRO A 70 -2.05 0.90 13.08
C PRO A 70 -2.69 0.17 11.89
N PHE A 71 -3.20 0.89 10.88
CA PHE A 71 -3.81 0.30 9.71
C PHE A 71 -2.81 -0.34 8.74
N ASP A 72 -1.50 -0.10 8.87
CA ASP A 72 -0.48 -0.74 8.04
C ASP A 72 -0.59 -2.27 8.10
N ARG A 73 -0.96 -2.82 9.27
CA ARG A 73 -1.18 -4.26 9.44
C ARG A 73 -2.41 -4.77 8.70
N VAL A 74 -3.41 -3.93 8.55
CA VAL A 74 -4.69 -4.27 7.90
C VAL A 74 -4.59 -4.18 6.39
N TYR A 75 -3.94 -3.14 5.88
CA TYR A 75 -3.77 -2.95 4.44
C TYR A 75 -2.76 -3.91 3.79
N GLY A 76 -1.97 -4.62 4.61
CA GLY A 76 -1.12 -5.72 4.15
C GLY A 76 -0.20 -5.36 2.99
N GLY A 77 0.64 -4.34 3.15
CA GLY A 77 1.54 -3.86 2.08
C GLY A 77 2.38 -4.96 1.41
N SER A 78 2.73 -6.03 2.14
CA SER A 78 3.34 -7.24 1.57
C SER A 78 2.37 -8.03 0.68
N LEU A 79 1.09 -8.14 1.05
CA LEU A 79 0.10 -8.90 0.29
C LEU A 79 -0.09 -8.34 -1.12
N LEU A 80 -0.28 -7.02 -1.26
CA LEU A 80 -0.43 -6.39 -2.58
C LEU A 80 0.78 -6.68 -3.48
N ARG A 81 1.99 -6.58 -2.93
CA ARG A 81 3.23 -6.88 -3.68
C ARG A 81 3.31 -8.35 -4.08
N LEU A 82 2.98 -9.27 -3.18
CA LEU A 82 2.92 -10.69 -3.48
C LEU A 82 1.88 -11.01 -4.56
N GLN A 83 0.71 -10.36 -4.52
CA GLN A 83 -0.32 -10.51 -5.54
C GLN A 83 0.15 -10.02 -6.91
N VAL A 84 0.79 -8.85 -6.98
CA VAL A 84 1.36 -8.32 -8.22
C VAL A 84 2.44 -9.26 -8.76
N TYR A 85 3.37 -9.68 -7.92
CA TYR A 85 4.45 -10.57 -8.34
C TYR A 85 3.94 -11.96 -8.79
N ALA A 86 2.98 -12.55 -8.08
CA ALA A 86 2.33 -13.78 -8.49
C ALA A 86 1.62 -13.62 -9.85
N SER A 87 0.91 -12.51 -10.03
CA SER A 87 0.26 -12.18 -11.31
C SER A 87 1.27 -12.09 -12.44
N ASP A 88 2.37 -11.38 -12.24
CA ASP A 88 3.40 -11.20 -13.25
C ASP A 88 4.02 -12.54 -13.69
N ILE A 89 4.40 -13.41 -12.73
CA ILE A 89 4.94 -14.74 -13.05
C ILE A 89 3.95 -15.59 -13.83
N LEU A 90 2.68 -15.59 -13.44
CA LEU A 90 1.65 -16.39 -14.11
C LEU A 90 1.33 -15.85 -15.52
N VAL A 91 1.32 -14.52 -15.70
CA VAL A 91 1.16 -13.90 -17.03
C VAL A 91 2.33 -14.24 -17.93
N ASP A 92 3.57 -14.21 -17.42
CA ASP A 92 4.76 -14.62 -18.15
C ASP A 92 4.65 -16.07 -18.65
N GLN A 93 4.26 -16.98 -17.76
CA GLN A 93 4.04 -18.40 -18.12
C GLN A 93 2.93 -18.58 -19.16
N CYS A 94 1.82 -17.84 -19.02
CA CYS A 94 0.71 -17.87 -19.98
C CYS A 94 1.16 -17.40 -21.36
N MET A 95 1.90 -16.30 -21.44
CA MET A 95 2.42 -15.76 -22.70
C MET A 95 3.43 -16.70 -23.36
N SER A 96 4.38 -17.25 -22.60
CA SER A 96 5.33 -18.27 -23.07
C SER A 96 4.61 -19.51 -23.60
N ASN A 97 3.61 -20.01 -22.89
CA ASN A 97 2.81 -21.17 -23.34
C ASN A 97 2.04 -20.88 -24.64
N ALA A 98 1.71 -19.61 -24.89
CA ALA A 98 1.09 -19.15 -26.13
C ALA A 98 2.10 -18.91 -27.28
N GLY A 99 3.39 -19.10 -27.04
CA GLY A 99 4.46 -18.97 -28.05
C GLY A 99 5.08 -17.58 -28.13
N PHE A 100 4.93 -16.76 -27.11
CA PHE A 100 5.58 -15.46 -26.97
C PHE A 100 6.76 -15.57 -25.97
N ASP A 101 7.78 -16.36 -26.34
CA ASP A 101 8.92 -16.69 -25.46
C ASP A 101 9.86 -15.49 -25.17
N ASP A 102 9.75 -14.42 -25.93
CA ASP A 102 10.47 -13.15 -25.76
C ASP A 102 9.67 -12.10 -24.98
N PHE A 103 8.55 -12.52 -24.37
CA PHE A 103 7.78 -11.65 -23.49
C PHE A 103 8.53 -11.44 -22.18
N GLU A 104 8.81 -10.18 -21.89
CA GLU A 104 9.28 -9.76 -20.57
C GLU A 104 8.17 -9.04 -19.84
N VAL A 105 7.72 -9.62 -18.74
CA VAL A 105 6.81 -8.92 -17.83
C VAL A 105 7.54 -7.71 -17.27
N LEU A 106 6.86 -6.58 -17.26
CA LEU A 106 7.29 -5.41 -16.50
C LEU A 106 7.15 -5.70 -15.00
N THR A 107 7.96 -6.61 -14.49
CA THR A 107 7.91 -7.00 -13.08
C THR A 107 8.33 -5.85 -12.20
N ILE A 108 7.49 -5.59 -11.23
CA ILE A 108 7.73 -4.60 -10.19
C ILE A 108 8.87 -5.04 -9.28
N SER A 109 9.29 -6.30 -9.30
CA SER A 109 10.32 -6.78 -8.39
C SER A 109 11.00 -8.05 -8.85
N SER A 110 12.31 -7.98 -9.03
CA SER A 110 13.16 -9.13 -8.78
C SER A 110 13.32 -9.28 -7.26
N ALA A 111 12.81 -10.37 -6.68
CA ALA A 111 12.98 -10.69 -5.26
C ALA A 111 14.47 -10.61 -4.79
N PRO A 112 14.73 -10.43 -3.47
CA PRO A 112 13.75 -10.48 -2.39
C PRO A 112 13.07 -9.12 -2.22
N PHE A 113 11.80 -9.15 -1.84
CA PHE A 113 11.10 -7.93 -1.44
C PHE A 113 11.86 -7.30 -0.26
N PRO A 114 12.30 -6.04 -0.34
CA PRO A 114 12.81 -5.36 0.82
C PRO A 114 11.74 -5.39 1.91
N GLU A 115 12.16 -5.26 3.17
CA GLU A 115 11.22 -5.09 4.27
C GLU A 115 10.17 -4.06 3.86
N THR A 116 8.91 -4.47 3.98
CA THR A 116 7.80 -3.63 3.52
C THR A 116 7.82 -2.31 4.26
N GLN A 117 7.91 -1.23 3.51
CA GLN A 117 7.69 0.10 4.07
C GLN A 117 6.26 0.13 4.64
N PRO A 118 6.04 0.81 5.78
CA PRO A 118 4.70 1.06 6.27
C PRO A 118 3.83 1.67 5.17
N HIS A 119 2.58 1.24 5.08
CA HIS A 119 1.65 1.79 4.09
C HIS A 119 1.56 3.33 4.19
N GLY A 120 1.57 3.85 5.40
CA GLY A 120 1.59 5.28 5.69
C GLY A 120 2.84 6.02 5.20
N ASN A 121 3.92 5.32 4.85
CA ASN A 121 5.12 5.97 4.31
C ASN A 121 4.84 6.73 2.99
N ALA A 122 3.83 6.32 2.23
CA ALA A 122 3.38 7.02 1.03
C ALA A 122 2.85 8.43 1.35
N THR A 123 2.37 8.66 2.57
CA THR A 123 1.85 9.95 3.04
C THR A 123 2.93 10.79 3.72
N LEU A 124 4.12 10.24 3.94
CA LEU A 124 5.22 10.96 4.58
C LEU A 124 5.70 12.12 3.71
N PHE A 125 5.52 13.32 4.25
CA PHE A 125 5.94 14.56 3.60
C PHE A 125 6.72 15.43 4.59
N ASN A 126 8.02 15.56 4.34
CA ASN A 126 8.96 16.35 5.15
C ASN A 126 9.88 17.18 4.26
N VAL A 127 10.74 17.99 4.87
CA VAL A 127 11.65 18.89 4.13
C VAL A 127 12.60 18.13 3.21
N GLU A 128 13.13 16.98 3.62
CA GLU A 128 14.06 16.19 2.81
C GLU A 128 13.35 15.62 1.56
N ILE A 129 12.16 15.07 1.73
CA ILE A 129 11.33 14.56 0.64
C ILE A 129 10.95 15.69 -0.32
N ALA A 130 10.47 16.81 0.22
CA ALA A 130 10.07 17.97 -0.57
C ALA A 130 11.22 18.56 -1.41
N GLN A 131 12.43 18.65 -0.84
CA GLN A 131 13.62 19.14 -1.53
C GLN A 131 14.06 18.24 -2.69
N LYS A 132 13.78 16.95 -2.60
CA LYS A 132 14.22 15.98 -3.60
C LYS A 132 13.14 15.63 -4.62
N TYR A 133 11.90 15.53 -4.17
CA TYR A 133 10.80 15.02 -4.98
C TYR A 133 9.65 16.01 -5.19
N GLY A 134 9.73 17.23 -4.65
CA GLY A 134 8.64 18.20 -4.70
C GLY A 134 7.40 17.67 -3.97
N TYR A 135 6.25 17.69 -4.63
CA TYR A 135 4.99 17.11 -4.14
C TYR A 135 4.79 15.65 -4.58
N ARG A 136 5.83 14.99 -5.05
CA ARG A 136 5.78 13.60 -5.44
C ARG A 136 6.15 12.72 -4.25
N MET A 137 5.61 11.51 -4.23
CA MET A 137 6.01 10.53 -3.23
C MET A 137 7.48 10.17 -3.39
N ALA A 138 8.18 9.96 -2.27
CA ALA A 138 9.49 9.35 -2.30
C ALA A 138 9.36 7.94 -2.91
N PRO A 139 10.26 7.53 -3.83
CA PRO A 139 10.27 6.17 -4.32
C PRO A 139 10.44 5.20 -3.17
N ASP A 140 9.67 4.11 -3.17
CA ASP A 140 9.82 3.03 -2.22
C ASP A 140 11.24 2.42 -2.38
N PRO A 141 12.07 2.37 -1.33
CA PRO A 141 13.38 1.76 -1.39
C PRO A 141 13.28 0.30 -1.87
N GLY A 142 13.92 -0.01 -2.97
CA GLY A 142 13.86 -1.33 -3.62
C GLY A 142 12.76 -1.49 -4.67
N TYR A 143 11.84 -0.54 -4.81
CA TYR A 143 10.96 -0.47 -5.96
C TYR A 143 11.72 0.14 -7.14
N ARG A 144 12.02 -0.69 -8.12
CA ARG A 144 12.47 -0.23 -9.44
C ARG A 144 11.43 -0.72 -10.44
N PRO A 145 10.54 0.16 -10.90
CA PRO A 145 9.65 -0.23 -11.97
C PRO A 145 10.51 -0.64 -13.18
N SER A 146 10.18 -1.77 -13.78
CA SER A 146 10.86 -2.28 -14.97
C SER A 146 10.76 -1.32 -16.16
N TRP A 147 9.81 -0.37 -16.10
CA TRP A 147 9.68 0.73 -17.06
C TRP A 147 10.54 1.96 -16.68
N GLU A 148 11.41 1.90 -15.65
CA GLU A 148 12.34 2.98 -15.33
C GLU A 148 13.30 3.15 -16.52
N GLY A 149 13.22 4.31 -17.16
CA GLY A 149 13.97 4.63 -18.39
C GLY A 149 13.27 4.29 -19.70
N VAL A 150 12.06 3.72 -19.65
CA VAL A 150 11.23 3.57 -20.85
C VAL A 150 10.46 4.87 -21.10
N ASP A 151 10.59 5.42 -22.29
CA ASP A 151 9.83 6.60 -22.72
C ASP A 151 8.38 6.18 -22.99
N LEU A 152 7.49 6.42 -22.03
CA LEU A 152 6.05 6.21 -22.16
C LEU A 152 5.32 7.40 -22.82
N GLN A 153 6.08 8.36 -23.38
CA GLN A 153 5.50 9.51 -24.06
C GLN A 153 4.93 9.08 -25.42
N GLY A 154 3.66 8.73 -25.40
CA GLY A 154 2.90 8.50 -26.64
C GLY A 154 2.20 7.17 -26.76
N GLY A 155 2.29 6.29 -25.76
CA GLY A 155 1.58 5.01 -25.82
C GLY A 155 1.86 4.11 -24.62
N GLY A 156 1.08 3.05 -24.46
CA GLY A 156 1.37 1.98 -23.51
C GLY A 156 2.62 1.19 -23.93
N TYR A 157 3.30 0.59 -22.96
CA TYR A 157 4.54 -0.17 -23.19
C TYR A 157 4.46 -1.23 -24.31
N TYR A 158 3.26 -1.71 -24.59
CA TYR A 158 3.01 -2.73 -25.64
C TYR A 158 2.29 -2.18 -26.87
N ASP A 159 2.20 -0.86 -27.06
CA ASP A 159 1.44 -0.27 -28.16
C ASP A 159 2.03 -0.57 -29.53
N ASP A 160 3.35 -0.78 -29.62
CA ASP A 160 4.08 -1.18 -30.81
C ASP A 160 3.99 -2.68 -31.14
N LYS A 161 3.45 -3.49 -30.22
CA LYS A 161 3.34 -4.93 -30.41
C LYS A 161 2.17 -5.29 -31.34
N PRO A 162 2.26 -6.42 -32.08
CA PRO A 162 1.18 -6.90 -32.93
C PRO A 162 -0.13 -7.14 -32.16
N GLU A 163 -1.27 -6.98 -32.83
CA GLU A 163 -2.58 -7.23 -32.21
C GLU A 163 -2.74 -8.64 -31.64
N ALA A 164 -2.14 -9.65 -32.27
CA ALA A 164 -2.14 -11.02 -31.74
C ALA A 164 -1.47 -11.10 -30.36
N PHE A 165 -0.36 -10.38 -30.16
CA PHE A 165 0.32 -10.27 -28.87
C PHE A 165 -0.57 -9.58 -27.82
N LYS A 166 -1.14 -8.41 -28.15
CA LYS A 166 -2.00 -7.64 -27.24
C LYS A 166 -3.22 -8.45 -26.81
N ASN A 167 -3.90 -9.09 -27.76
CA ASN A 167 -5.06 -9.92 -27.48
C ASN A 167 -4.70 -11.11 -26.57
N GLN A 168 -3.55 -11.76 -26.78
CA GLN A 168 -3.09 -12.82 -25.90
C GLN A 168 -2.75 -12.30 -24.51
N LEU A 169 -2.07 -11.16 -24.43
CA LEU A 169 -1.75 -10.53 -23.16
C LEU A 169 -3.01 -10.21 -22.34
N TYR A 170 -4.05 -9.65 -22.95
CA TYR A 170 -5.32 -9.42 -22.26
C TYR A 170 -5.97 -10.72 -21.81
N THR A 171 -5.94 -11.77 -22.66
CA THR A 171 -6.45 -13.10 -22.28
C THR A 171 -5.70 -13.64 -21.07
N CYS A 172 -4.36 -13.60 -21.07
CA CYS A 172 -3.53 -14.05 -19.95
C CYS A 172 -3.82 -13.26 -18.67
N HIS A 173 -3.96 -11.94 -18.75
CA HIS A 173 -4.32 -11.13 -17.58
C HIS A 173 -5.70 -11.48 -17.03
N ASP A 174 -6.71 -11.70 -17.88
CA ASP A 174 -8.06 -12.06 -17.43
C ASP A 174 -8.09 -13.46 -16.78
N GLU A 175 -7.39 -14.44 -17.35
CA GLU A 175 -7.27 -15.79 -16.80
C GLU A 175 -6.55 -15.77 -15.45
N VAL A 176 -5.40 -15.10 -15.35
CA VAL A 176 -4.63 -14.97 -14.12
C VAL A 176 -5.40 -14.18 -13.04
N GLN A 177 -6.09 -13.11 -13.43
CA GLN A 177 -6.93 -12.35 -12.49
C GLN A 177 -8.07 -13.23 -11.93
N LEU A 178 -8.68 -14.05 -12.77
CA LEU A 178 -9.72 -14.99 -12.34
C LEU A 178 -9.16 -16.07 -11.40
N GLU A 179 -7.97 -16.57 -11.66
CA GLU A 179 -7.28 -17.57 -10.82
C GLU A 179 -6.89 -16.99 -9.46
N LEU A 180 -6.30 -15.79 -9.43
CA LEU A 180 -5.81 -15.16 -8.21
C LEU A 180 -6.92 -14.59 -7.33
N SER A 181 -7.90 -13.93 -7.92
CA SER A 181 -8.91 -13.15 -7.16
C SER A 181 -10.33 -13.66 -7.33
N GLY A 182 -10.54 -14.68 -8.16
CA GLY A 182 -11.88 -15.12 -8.53
C GLY A 182 -12.62 -14.11 -9.43
N PRO A 183 -13.92 -14.30 -9.64
CA PRO A 183 -14.72 -13.41 -10.47
C PRO A 183 -14.73 -12.01 -9.88
N ARG A 184 -14.59 -11.02 -10.76
CA ARG A 184 -14.58 -9.60 -10.37
C ARG A 184 -15.86 -9.25 -9.60
N PRO A 185 -15.76 -8.66 -8.39
CA PRO A 185 -16.95 -8.29 -7.62
C PRO A 185 -17.83 -7.34 -8.43
N THR A 186 -19.14 -7.54 -8.31
CA THR A 186 -20.10 -6.55 -8.84
C THR A 186 -19.95 -5.24 -8.07
N ALA A 187 -20.14 -4.09 -8.75
CA ALA A 187 -19.85 -2.76 -8.22
C ALA A 187 -20.70 -2.34 -6.99
N GLU A 188 -21.65 -3.15 -6.56
CA GLU A 188 -22.44 -2.88 -5.37
C GLU A 188 -21.67 -3.30 -4.13
N VAL A 189 -21.41 -2.34 -3.24
CA VAL A 189 -20.87 -2.63 -1.91
C VAL A 189 -21.90 -3.48 -1.17
N PRO A 190 -21.59 -4.75 -0.85
CA PRO A 190 -22.54 -5.57 -0.12
C PRO A 190 -22.82 -4.90 1.23
N VAL A 191 -24.08 -4.81 1.61
CA VAL A 191 -24.50 -4.47 2.96
C VAL A 191 -25.06 -5.75 3.60
N ASP A 192 -24.82 -5.94 4.89
CA ASP A 192 -25.40 -7.08 5.61
C ASP A 192 -26.91 -6.92 5.76
N GLU A 193 -27.60 -7.94 6.29
CA GLU A 193 -29.05 -7.91 6.53
C GLU A 193 -29.47 -6.79 7.48
N GLY A 194 -28.56 -6.22 8.26
CA GLY A 194 -28.75 -5.06 9.13
C GLY A 194 -28.45 -3.72 8.46
N GLY A 195 -28.02 -3.72 7.19
CA GLY A 195 -27.64 -2.51 6.47
C GLY A 195 -26.23 -1.99 6.82
N ASN A 196 -25.41 -2.82 7.50
CA ASN A 196 -24.06 -2.43 7.85
C ASN A 196 -23.12 -2.58 6.65
N ILE A 197 -22.21 -1.63 6.52
CA ILE A 197 -21.15 -1.66 5.52
C ILE A 197 -20.05 -2.60 6.02
N PRO A 198 -19.51 -3.52 5.18
CA PRO A 198 -18.37 -4.36 5.53
C PRO A 198 -17.20 -3.57 6.11
N ILE A 199 -16.47 -4.18 7.03
CA ILE A 199 -15.35 -3.52 7.73
C ILE A 199 -14.29 -3.00 6.75
N GLU A 200 -14.01 -3.71 5.66
CA GLU A 200 -13.07 -3.29 4.62
C GLU A 200 -13.53 -1.98 3.95
N SER A 201 -14.84 -1.85 3.73
CA SER A 201 -15.40 -0.61 3.20
C SER A 201 -15.38 0.55 4.20
N GLN A 202 -15.49 0.25 5.50
CA GLN A 202 -15.33 1.25 6.56
C GLN A 202 -13.89 1.72 6.66
N LEU A 203 -12.91 0.80 6.61
CA LEU A 203 -11.49 1.10 6.57
C LEU A 203 -11.14 2.00 5.38
N ASN A 204 -11.62 1.68 4.18
CA ASN A 204 -11.36 2.46 2.96
C ASN A 204 -12.00 3.86 2.98
N ARG A 205 -12.99 4.09 3.85
CA ARG A 205 -13.66 5.39 4.04
C ARG A 205 -13.20 6.11 5.30
N PHE A 206 -12.26 5.52 6.04
CA PHE A 206 -11.77 6.12 7.26
C PHE A 206 -11.07 7.44 6.94
N THR A 207 -11.48 8.49 7.63
CA THR A 207 -10.86 9.81 7.56
C THR A 207 -10.52 10.27 8.97
N VAL A 208 -9.37 10.91 9.11
CA VAL A 208 -8.93 11.46 10.40
C VAL A 208 -9.74 12.72 10.70
N ASP A 209 -10.29 12.79 11.90
CA ASP A 209 -10.91 14.02 12.41
C ASP A 209 -9.82 15.00 12.84
N THR A 210 -9.72 16.11 12.11
CA THR A 210 -8.75 17.19 12.34
C THR A 210 -9.35 18.35 13.13
N SER A 211 -10.59 18.25 13.62
CA SER A 211 -11.33 19.34 14.28
C SER A 211 -10.81 19.74 15.67
N SER A 212 -9.79 19.03 16.19
CA SER A 212 -9.24 19.36 17.51
C SER A 212 -8.66 20.79 17.56
N PRO A 213 -8.81 21.53 18.67
CA PRO A 213 -8.29 22.90 18.77
C PRO A 213 -6.80 23.03 18.46
N GLN A 214 -5.99 22.01 18.82
CA GLN A 214 -4.56 22.01 18.56
C GLN A 214 -4.26 21.88 17.06
N LEU A 215 -4.95 20.99 16.35
CA LEU A 215 -4.81 20.86 14.89
C LEU A 215 -5.28 22.09 14.16
N GLN A 216 -6.40 22.69 14.57
CA GLN A 216 -6.91 23.92 13.97
C GLN A 216 -5.98 25.11 14.17
N GLU A 217 -5.34 25.23 15.35
CA GLU A 217 -4.30 26.23 15.60
C GLU A 217 -3.06 26.00 14.73
N ALA A 218 -2.60 24.77 14.63
CA ALA A 218 -1.47 24.41 13.77
C ALA A 218 -1.76 24.69 12.28
N ALA A 219 -2.98 24.40 11.82
CA ALA A 219 -3.44 24.74 10.46
C ALA A 219 -3.44 26.26 10.21
N ALA A 220 -3.91 27.06 11.16
CA ALA A 220 -3.88 28.52 11.06
C ALA A 220 -2.45 29.08 11.00
N GLN A 221 -1.53 28.53 11.78
CA GLN A 221 -0.10 28.88 11.77
C GLN A 221 0.55 28.48 10.44
N TRP A 222 0.29 27.25 9.94
CA TRP A 222 0.74 26.79 8.63
C TRP A 222 0.26 27.73 7.53
N ARG A 223 -1.03 28.08 7.53
CA ARG A 223 -1.61 28.98 6.52
C ARG A 223 -0.94 30.35 6.52
N THR A 224 -0.64 30.88 7.70
CA THR A 224 0.08 32.16 7.85
C THR A 224 1.50 32.04 7.28
N CYS A 225 2.20 30.94 7.55
CA CYS A 225 3.52 30.65 7.03
C CYS A 225 3.53 30.52 5.50
N MET A 226 2.50 29.88 4.92
CA MET A 226 2.35 29.69 3.48
C MET A 226 1.88 30.93 2.69
N ALA A 227 1.35 31.95 3.35
CA ALA A 227 0.83 33.14 2.70
C ALA A 227 1.82 33.80 1.68
N PRO A 228 3.15 33.89 1.95
CA PRO A 228 4.11 34.43 0.98
C PRO A 228 4.21 33.65 -0.33
N GLN A 229 3.74 32.40 -0.39
CA GLN A 229 3.78 31.59 -1.62
C GLN A 229 2.77 32.04 -2.68
N GLY A 230 1.82 32.90 -2.31
CA GLY A 230 0.88 33.52 -3.25
C GLY A 230 -0.13 32.54 -3.87
N ILE A 231 -0.49 31.46 -3.16
CA ILE A 231 -1.48 30.48 -3.60
C ILE A 231 -2.87 31.08 -3.38
N ALA A 232 -3.60 31.35 -4.47
CA ALA A 232 -4.85 32.11 -4.41
C ALA A 232 -5.98 31.38 -3.67
N ASP A 233 -6.04 30.07 -3.81
CA ASP A 233 -7.03 29.16 -3.21
C ASP A 233 -6.42 28.30 -2.09
N LEU A 234 -5.48 28.88 -1.31
CA LEU A 234 -4.86 28.20 -0.19
C LEU A 234 -5.91 27.71 0.82
N PRO A 235 -5.99 26.40 1.09
CA PRO A 235 -7.04 25.82 1.93
C PRO A 235 -6.87 26.20 3.41
N GLN A 236 -7.87 25.87 4.23
CA GLN A 236 -7.83 26.13 5.68
C GLN A 236 -6.82 25.23 6.40
N GLU A 237 -6.65 24.02 5.91
CA GLU A 237 -5.73 22.98 6.43
C GLU A 237 -4.74 22.53 5.35
N PRO A 238 -3.55 22.03 5.72
CA PRO A 238 -2.67 21.40 4.76
C PRO A 238 -3.37 20.23 4.05
N TRP A 239 -3.25 20.19 2.73
CA TRP A 239 -3.82 19.10 1.92
C TRP A 239 -2.98 17.83 2.01
N ALA A 240 -3.59 16.67 1.70
CA ALA A 240 -2.89 15.41 1.55
C ALA A 240 -2.05 15.44 0.26
N THR A 241 -0.73 15.31 0.38
CA THR A 241 0.21 15.46 -0.74
C THR A 241 0.13 14.28 -1.70
N GLU A 242 -0.22 13.09 -1.21
CA GLU A 242 -0.43 11.88 -1.99
C GLU A 242 -1.72 11.93 -2.84
N ILE A 243 -2.65 12.86 -2.55
CA ILE A 243 -3.90 13.01 -3.26
C ILE A 243 -3.86 14.28 -4.12
N ARG A 244 -3.41 14.13 -5.38
CA ARG A 244 -3.27 15.26 -6.31
C ARG A 244 -4.50 16.18 -6.39
N ARG A 245 -5.71 15.61 -6.36
CA ARG A 245 -6.96 16.37 -6.45
C ARG A 245 -7.21 17.31 -5.25
N GLU A 246 -6.48 17.11 -4.17
CA GLU A 246 -6.56 17.97 -2.97
C GLU A 246 -5.58 19.14 -3.01
N MET A 247 -4.62 19.12 -3.92
CA MET A 247 -3.72 20.27 -4.15
C MET A 247 -4.54 21.46 -4.70
N PRO A 248 -4.31 22.69 -4.21
CA PRO A 248 -4.96 23.89 -4.72
C PRO A 248 -4.87 24.01 -6.25
N GLU A 249 -5.99 24.33 -6.92
CA GLU A 249 -6.06 24.41 -8.38
C GLU A 249 -5.12 25.48 -8.95
N SER A 250 -5.01 26.63 -8.27
CA SER A 250 -4.06 27.68 -8.65
C SER A 250 -2.62 27.20 -8.61
N LEU A 251 -2.28 26.34 -7.64
CA LEU A 251 -0.95 25.73 -7.52
C LEU A 251 -0.72 24.66 -8.59
N GLN A 252 -1.70 23.79 -8.85
CA GLN A 252 -1.61 22.80 -9.93
C GLN A 252 -1.37 23.49 -11.28
N THR A 253 -2.10 24.56 -11.55
CA THR A 253 -1.96 25.36 -12.78
C THR A 253 -0.59 26.03 -12.86
N ARG A 254 -0.16 26.69 -11.78
CA ARG A 254 1.16 27.37 -11.71
C ARG A 254 2.30 26.40 -11.99
N LEU A 255 2.26 25.21 -11.40
CA LEU A 255 3.31 24.21 -11.52
C LEU A 255 3.23 23.42 -12.83
N ASN A 256 2.14 23.51 -13.60
CA ASN A 256 1.80 22.57 -14.67
C ASN A 256 2.02 21.14 -14.19
N PHE A 257 1.48 20.82 -13.01
CA PHE A 257 1.84 19.64 -12.23
C PHE A 257 1.52 18.35 -12.98
N GLN A 258 2.53 17.51 -13.15
CA GLN A 258 2.42 16.16 -13.71
C GLN A 258 2.95 15.15 -12.70
N LEU A 259 2.28 14.01 -12.55
CA LEU A 259 2.72 12.95 -11.64
C LEU A 259 4.01 12.27 -12.10
N THR A 260 4.24 12.25 -13.42
CA THR A 260 5.41 11.64 -14.06
C THR A 260 6.49 12.69 -14.36
N GLY A 261 7.73 12.24 -14.45
CA GLY A 261 8.88 13.10 -14.75
C GLY A 261 9.51 13.72 -13.50
N GLN A 262 10.47 14.61 -13.69
CA GLN A 262 11.17 15.28 -12.59
C GLN A 262 10.38 16.51 -12.11
N PRO A 263 10.41 16.84 -10.81
CA PRO A 263 9.79 18.06 -10.30
C PRO A 263 10.52 19.29 -10.85
N SER A 264 9.76 20.36 -11.12
CA SER A 264 10.35 21.65 -11.51
C SER A 264 11.02 22.32 -10.31
N ALA A 265 11.93 23.27 -10.56
CA ALA A 265 12.55 24.06 -9.50
C ALA A 265 11.52 24.86 -8.69
N ASP A 266 10.44 25.35 -9.32
CA ASP A 266 9.36 26.06 -8.65
C ASP A 266 8.53 25.10 -7.77
N GLU A 267 8.26 23.88 -8.24
CA GLU A 267 7.62 22.83 -7.46
C GLU A 267 8.43 22.49 -6.19
N ILE A 268 9.73 22.24 -6.34
CA ILE A 268 10.64 21.96 -5.21
C ILE A 268 10.64 23.12 -4.21
N ALA A 269 10.71 24.36 -4.69
CA ALA A 269 10.73 25.53 -3.82
C ALA A 269 9.45 25.66 -3.00
N VAL A 270 8.27 25.54 -3.63
CA VAL A 270 6.99 25.64 -2.93
C VAL A 270 6.76 24.44 -2.01
N ALA A 271 7.07 23.22 -2.44
CA ALA A 271 6.94 22.02 -1.61
C ALA A 271 7.87 22.08 -0.38
N THR A 272 9.10 22.57 -0.55
CA THR A 272 10.02 22.77 0.57
C THR A 272 9.47 23.78 1.58
N ALA A 273 8.91 24.91 1.11
CA ALA A 273 8.29 25.89 1.98
C ALA A 273 7.07 25.30 2.71
N ASP A 274 6.24 24.52 2.02
CA ASP A 274 5.08 23.84 2.63
C ASP A 274 5.52 22.86 3.73
N ALA A 275 6.51 22.00 3.45
CA ALA A 275 7.02 21.07 4.44
C ALA A 275 7.58 21.80 5.68
N GLN A 276 8.36 22.87 5.49
CA GLN A 276 8.85 23.71 6.59
C GLN A 276 7.71 24.34 7.39
N CYS A 277 6.67 24.82 6.72
CA CYS A 277 5.50 25.41 7.38
C CYS A 277 4.70 24.37 8.18
N ARG A 278 4.55 23.14 7.67
CA ARG A 278 3.92 22.02 8.39
C ARG A 278 4.72 21.61 9.63
N GLU A 279 6.03 21.53 9.51
CA GLU A 279 6.91 21.22 10.65
C GLU A 279 6.89 22.33 11.70
N SER A 280 7.08 23.58 11.29
CA SER A 280 7.16 24.72 12.23
C SER A 280 5.85 25.04 12.92
N SER A 281 4.71 24.75 12.31
CA SER A 281 3.38 24.86 12.93
C SER A 281 3.04 23.68 13.86
N GLY A 282 3.82 22.61 13.82
CA GLY A 282 3.54 21.36 14.53
C GLY A 282 2.45 20.50 13.88
N TRP A 283 1.92 20.91 12.71
CA TRP A 283 0.86 20.17 12.01
C TRP A 283 1.20 18.70 11.79
N THR A 284 2.38 18.43 11.22
CA THR A 284 2.83 17.06 10.92
C THR A 284 2.78 16.15 12.15
N SER A 285 3.35 16.59 13.26
CA SER A 285 3.37 15.80 14.51
C SER A 285 1.99 15.60 15.10
N LEU A 286 1.17 16.64 15.12
CA LEU A 286 -0.20 16.58 15.66
C LEU A 286 -1.11 15.69 14.79
N LEU A 287 -0.97 15.78 13.48
CA LEU A 287 -1.73 14.94 12.55
C LEU A 287 -1.35 13.45 12.71
N TYR A 288 -0.04 13.16 12.83
CA TYR A 288 0.43 11.80 13.07
C TYR A 288 -0.15 11.22 14.37
N GLU A 289 -0.10 11.98 15.47
CA GLU A 289 -0.66 11.58 16.76
C GLU A 289 -2.18 11.37 16.69
N ALA A 290 -2.90 12.28 16.01
CA ALA A 290 -4.34 12.15 15.84
C ALA A 290 -4.69 10.90 15.00
N THR A 291 -3.95 10.67 13.93
CA THR A 291 -4.14 9.50 13.05
C THR A 291 -3.90 8.21 13.81
N TRP A 292 -2.77 8.09 14.53
CA TRP A 292 -2.46 6.93 15.36
C TRP A 292 -3.57 6.62 16.35
N ASN A 293 -3.96 7.65 17.13
CA ASN A 293 -4.96 7.49 18.18
C ASN A 293 -6.34 7.10 17.64
N GLN A 294 -6.77 7.71 16.55
CA GLN A 294 -8.08 7.43 15.94
C GLN A 294 -8.11 6.06 15.28
N GLN A 295 -7.05 5.64 14.59
CA GLN A 295 -6.96 4.30 14.02
C GLN A 295 -6.91 3.22 15.12
N ALA A 296 -6.16 3.45 16.20
CA ALA A 296 -6.13 2.53 17.34
C ALA A 296 -7.51 2.40 18.00
N ALA A 297 -8.23 3.52 18.17
CA ALA A 297 -9.59 3.51 18.71
C ALA A 297 -10.57 2.76 17.78
N PHE A 298 -10.46 2.95 16.46
CA PHE A 298 -11.26 2.23 15.47
C PHE A 298 -11.00 0.72 15.56
N ILE A 299 -9.73 0.29 15.60
CA ILE A 299 -9.36 -1.12 15.76
C ILE A 299 -9.92 -1.70 17.07
N ALA A 300 -9.84 -0.96 18.16
CA ALA A 300 -10.39 -1.41 19.44
C ALA A 300 -11.91 -1.59 19.41
N ALA A 301 -12.62 -0.71 18.72
CA ALA A 301 -14.07 -0.79 18.55
C ALA A 301 -14.52 -1.95 17.65
N HIS A 302 -13.69 -2.34 16.65
CA HIS A 302 -13.99 -3.35 15.65
C HIS A 302 -13.06 -4.57 15.74
N LYS A 303 -12.57 -4.87 16.95
CA LYS A 303 -11.48 -5.83 17.14
C LYS A 303 -11.70 -7.18 16.46
N ALA A 304 -12.86 -7.80 16.61
CA ALA A 304 -13.13 -9.12 16.08
C ALA A 304 -13.13 -9.14 14.53
N GLU A 305 -13.70 -8.10 13.93
CA GLU A 305 -13.76 -7.94 12.47
C GLU A 305 -12.36 -7.65 11.90
N ILE A 306 -11.60 -6.78 12.56
CA ILE A 306 -10.20 -6.46 12.17
C ILE A 306 -9.29 -7.69 12.33
N ASP A 307 -9.40 -8.44 13.42
CA ASP A 307 -8.62 -9.68 13.60
C ASP A 307 -8.93 -10.69 12.48
N ALA A 308 -10.19 -10.77 12.03
CA ALA A 308 -10.60 -11.64 10.92
C ALA A 308 -10.00 -11.16 9.58
N VAL A 309 -9.99 -9.85 9.31
CA VAL A 309 -9.34 -9.28 8.11
C VAL A 309 -7.85 -9.57 8.11
N VAL A 310 -7.17 -9.34 9.23
CA VAL A 310 -5.73 -9.61 9.37
C VAL A 310 -5.42 -11.09 9.14
N ALA A 311 -6.21 -12.01 9.75
CA ALA A 311 -6.02 -13.44 9.55
C ALA A 311 -6.27 -13.87 8.09
N ASN A 312 -7.26 -13.28 7.42
CA ASN A 312 -7.51 -13.52 6.00
C ASN A 312 -6.36 -13.03 5.12
N ASN A 313 -5.83 -11.83 5.39
CA ASN A 313 -4.69 -11.28 4.67
C ASN A 313 -3.44 -12.15 4.84
N ASP A 314 -3.20 -12.69 6.05
CA ASP A 314 -2.07 -13.60 6.31
C ASP A 314 -2.22 -14.92 5.54
N ALA A 315 -3.43 -15.49 5.51
CA ALA A 315 -3.71 -16.70 4.75
C ALA A 315 -3.56 -16.47 3.24
N GLU A 316 -4.00 -15.32 2.76
CA GLU A 316 -3.87 -14.94 1.35
C GLU A 316 -2.41 -14.68 0.96
N ALA A 317 -1.62 -14.04 1.82
CA ALA A 317 -0.18 -13.86 1.60
C ALA A 317 0.55 -15.21 1.49
N GLU A 318 0.22 -16.18 2.37
CA GLU A 318 0.81 -17.52 2.28
C GLU A 318 0.38 -18.26 1.01
N ARG A 319 -0.88 -18.10 0.57
CA ARG A 319 -1.36 -18.62 -0.71
C ARG A 319 -0.56 -18.04 -1.88
N MET A 320 -0.32 -16.73 -1.92
CA MET A 320 0.51 -16.08 -2.95
C MET A 320 1.94 -16.61 -2.93
N CYS A 321 2.54 -16.75 -1.74
CA CYS A 321 3.85 -17.35 -1.59
C CYS A 321 3.90 -18.79 -2.15
N GLY A 322 2.85 -19.57 -1.97
CA GLY A 322 2.70 -20.91 -2.56
C GLY A 322 2.75 -20.86 -4.09
N ILE A 323 1.91 -20.02 -4.69
CA ILE A 323 1.84 -19.82 -6.15
C ILE A 323 3.20 -19.41 -6.72
N ILE A 324 3.86 -18.41 -6.10
CA ILE A 324 5.16 -17.93 -6.54
C ILE A 324 6.19 -19.05 -6.54
N ARG A 325 6.25 -19.88 -5.47
CA ARG A 325 7.17 -21.01 -5.37
C ARG A 325 6.88 -22.09 -6.43
N GLU A 326 5.60 -22.43 -6.65
CA GLU A 326 5.17 -23.42 -7.66
C GLU A 326 5.54 -22.94 -9.07
N ALA A 327 5.48 -21.66 -9.31
CA ALA A 327 5.91 -21.03 -10.56
C ALA A 327 7.43 -20.82 -10.67
N GLY A 328 8.22 -21.28 -9.69
CA GLY A 328 9.68 -21.19 -9.69
C GLY A 328 10.25 -19.85 -9.23
N GLY A 329 9.42 -18.95 -8.73
CA GLY A 329 9.82 -17.67 -8.14
C GLY A 329 10.27 -17.81 -6.68
N THR A 330 10.80 -16.71 -6.14
CA THR A 330 11.19 -16.60 -4.72
C THR A 330 10.35 -15.48 -4.09
N PRO A 331 9.41 -15.80 -3.17
CA PRO A 331 8.57 -14.82 -2.50
C PRO A 331 9.34 -14.00 -1.49
#